data_9f1d7be55193b24c8281bca569861733
#
_entry.id   9f1d7be55193b24c8281bca569861733
#
_cell.length_a   1.000
_cell.length_b   1.000
_cell.length_c   1.000
_cell.angle_alpha   90.00
_cell.angle_beta   90.00
_cell.angle_gamma   90.00
#
_symmetry.space_group_name_H-M   'P 1'
#
loop_
_entity.id
_entity.type
_entity.pdbx_description
1 polymer ?
#
loop_
_entity_poly.entity_id
_entity_poly.type
_entity_poly.pdbx_seq_one_letter_code
_entity_poly.pdbx_strand_id
1 'polypeptide(L)'
;MKIEKLRGTEQRLYELVAPLVMRSSVLRQNNNYPFKTSPQYLWFVAVKAGQVLGFIPVEVKDKIALINNYYLSGDDTFLLNAILQEVIISFGQEYKLQSVTHTHHLPVFQENGFDVIRTWKLYVKMEYRRK
;
A
#
# COMPACT_ATOMS: atom_id res chain seq x y z
N MET A 1 15.61 4.12 7.87
CA MET A 1 14.60 3.49 6.99
C MET A 1 14.52 4.25 5.68
N LYS A 2 14.44 3.51 4.60
CA LYS A 2 14.30 4.08 3.25
C LYS A 2 13.05 3.50 2.61
N ILE A 3 12.28 4.33 1.91
CA ILE A 3 11.13 3.87 1.14
C ILE A 3 11.52 3.90 -0.34
N GLU A 4 11.62 2.73 -0.95
CA GLU A 4 11.97 2.59 -2.36
C GLU A 4 10.69 2.52 -3.19
N LYS A 5 10.68 3.27 -4.30
CA LYS A 5 9.58 3.24 -5.28
C LYS A 5 10.02 2.36 -6.44
N LEU A 6 9.38 1.22 -6.61
CA LEU A 6 9.81 0.20 -7.56
C LEU A 6 8.66 -0.16 -8.51
N ARG A 7 8.96 -0.19 -9.80
CA ARG A 7 7.97 -0.61 -10.79
C ARG A 7 7.64 -2.09 -10.59
N GLY A 8 6.40 -2.46 -10.90
CA GLY A 8 5.88 -3.80 -10.65
C GLY A 8 6.59 -4.95 -11.35
N THR A 9 7.45 -4.66 -12.33
CA THR A 9 8.22 -5.67 -13.08
C THR A 9 9.73 -5.54 -12.86
N GLU A 10 10.15 -4.69 -11.93
CA GLU A 10 11.55 -4.42 -11.66
C GLU A 10 12.22 -5.58 -10.92
N GLN A 11 13.44 -5.95 -11.32
CA GLN A 11 14.19 -7.04 -10.69
C GLN A 11 14.37 -6.81 -9.18
N ARG A 12 14.70 -5.59 -8.80
CA ARG A 12 14.89 -5.20 -7.41
C ARG A 12 13.66 -5.50 -6.55
N LEU A 13 12.46 -5.27 -7.10
CA LEU A 13 11.21 -5.57 -6.40
C LEU A 13 11.12 -7.05 -6.06
N TYR A 14 11.34 -7.93 -7.05
CA TYR A 14 11.25 -9.38 -6.82
C TYR A 14 12.27 -9.84 -5.77
N GLU A 15 13.48 -9.31 -5.82
CA GLU A 15 14.51 -9.65 -4.83
C GLU A 15 14.07 -9.30 -3.41
N LEU A 16 13.41 -8.16 -3.23
CA LEU A 16 12.97 -7.71 -1.91
C LEU A 16 11.73 -8.43 -1.40
N VAL A 17 10.70 -8.59 -2.24
CA VAL A 17 9.38 -9.01 -1.75
C VAL A 17 9.07 -10.49 -1.99
N ALA A 18 9.73 -11.16 -2.94
CA ALA A 18 9.44 -12.57 -3.23
C ALA A 18 9.51 -13.46 -1.99
N PRO A 19 10.50 -13.30 -1.08
CA PRO A 19 10.52 -14.12 0.14
C PRO A 19 9.35 -13.90 1.08
N LEU A 20 8.60 -12.80 0.92
CA LEU A 20 7.54 -12.41 1.85
C LEU A 20 6.14 -12.67 1.34
N VAL A 21 5.90 -12.45 0.04
CA VAL A 21 4.52 -12.39 -0.51
C VAL A 21 3.73 -13.68 -0.36
N MET A 22 4.40 -14.82 -0.18
CA MET A 22 3.73 -16.11 0.01
C MET A 22 3.75 -16.61 1.44
N ARG A 23 4.37 -15.87 2.37
CA ARG A 23 4.36 -16.26 3.79
C ARG A 23 2.94 -16.18 4.34
N SER A 24 2.53 -17.18 5.11
CA SER A 24 1.18 -17.22 5.68
C SER A 24 0.90 -16.03 6.60
N SER A 25 1.90 -15.57 7.36
CA SER A 25 1.75 -14.40 8.24
C SER A 25 1.52 -13.10 7.46
N VAL A 26 2.13 -12.98 6.28
CA VAL A 26 1.93 -11.83 5.39
C VAL A 26 0.56 -11.89 4.73
N LEU A 27 0.21 -13.06 4.19
CA LEU A 27 -1.09 -13.26 3.53
C LEU A 27 -2.25 -13.03 4.50
N ARG A 28 -2.12 -13.45 5.76
CA ARG A 28 -3.19 -13.27 6.75
C ARG A 28 -3.55 -11.82 7.01
N GLN A 29 -2.62 -10.88 6.84
CA GLN A 29 -2.94 -9.46 6.97
C GLN A 29 -3.95 -9.00 5.92
N ASN A 30 -4.05 -9.71 4.79
CA ASN A 30 -4.97 -9.38 3.70
C ASN A 30 -6.02 -10.47 3.52
N ASN A 31 -6.38 -11.17 4.58
CA ASN A 31 -7.37 -12.25 4.58
C ASN A 31 -7.05 -13.31 3.51
N ASN A 32 -5.77 -13.63 3.36
CA ASN A 32 -5.23 -14.62 2.41
C ASN A 32 -5.38 -14.25 0.93
N TYR A 33 -5.72 -12.99 0.61
CA TYR A 33 -5.67 -12.53 -0.78
C TYR A 33 -4.22 -12.39 -1.22
N PRO A 34 -3.83 -13.01 -2.34
CA PRO A 34 -2.45 -12.91 -2.82
C PRO A 34 -2.14 -11.53 -3.38
N PHE A 35 -0.87 -11.14 -3.28
CA PHE A 35 -0.40 -9.93 -3.93
C PHE A 35 -0.26 -10.16 -5.42
N LYS A 36 -0.52 -9.12 -6.20
CA LYS A 36 -0.42 -9.12 -7.65
C LYS A 36 0.55 -8.02 -8.08
N THR A 37 1.19 -8.24 -9.21
CA THR A 37 2.01 -7.21 -9.81
C THR A 37 1.96 -7.29 -11.33
N SER A 38 2.22 -6.16 -11.98
CA SER A 38 2.24 -6.04 -13.44
C SER A 38 2.95 -4.73 -13.78
N PRO A 39 3.13 -4.42 -15.08
CA PRO A 39 3.69 -3.10 -15.46
C PRO A 39 2.86 -1.90 -14.99
N GLN A 40 1.61 -2.13 -14.56
CA GLN A 40 0.72 -1.07 -14.09
C GLN A 40 0.85 -0.81 -12.59
N TYR A 41 1.76 -1.51 -11.90
CA TYR A 41 1.97 -1.32 -10.46
C TYR A 41 3.21 -0.49 -10.19
N LEU A 42 3.11 0.33 -9.15
CA LEU A 42 4.25 0.95 -8.49
C LEU A 42 4.20 0.52 -7.02
N TRP A 43 5.27 -0.09 -6.55
CA TRP A 43 5.37 -0.58 -5.17
C TRP A 43 6.19 0.38 -4.33
N PHE A 44 5.69 0.69 -3.15
CA PHE A 44 6.40 1.50 -2.15
C PHE A 44 6.87 0.55 -1.07
N VAL A 45 8.17 0.30 -0.99
CA VAL A 45 8.76 -0.73 -0.13
C VAL A 45 9.64 -0.06 0.92
N ALA A 46 9.31 -0.25 2.19
CA ALA A 46 10.11 0.25 3.30
C ALA A 46 11.21 -0.73 3.65
N VAL A 47 12.46 -0.28 3.56
CA VAL A 47 13.65 -1.13 3.79
C VAL A 47 14.50 -0.50 4.88
N LYS A 48 14.97 -1.31 5.83
CA LYS A 48 15.92 -0.90 6.87
C LYS A 48 16.95 -1.99 7.06
N ALA A 49 18.23 -1.61 6.94
CA ALA A 49 19.36 -2.55 7.11
C ALA A 49 19.18 -3.82 6.24
N GLY A 50 18.73 -3.64 5.00
CA GLY A 50 18.52 -4.74 4.06
C GLY A 50 17.25 -5.56 4.29
N GLN A 51 16.46 -5.23 5.31
CA GLN A 51 15.21 -5.95 5.61
C GLN A 51 13.99 -5.15 5.20
N VAL A 52 13.02 -5.85 4.59
CA VAL A 52 11.73 -5.26 4.23
C VAL A 52 10.85 -5.20 5.47
N LEU A 53 10.42 -3.99 5.83
CA LEU A 53 9.52 -3.76 6.97
C LEU A 53 8.06 -3.76 6.54
N GLY A 54 7.77 -3.39 5.30
CA GLY A 54 6.41 -3.35 4.78
C GLY A 54 6.40 -2.82 3.36
N PHE A 55 5.24 -2.90 2.72
CA PHE A 55 5.08 -2.38 1.36
C PHE A 55 3.62 -2.08 1.04
N ILE A 56 3.45 -1.10 0.16
CA ILE A 56 2.14 -0.74 -0.41
C ILE A 56 2.26 -0.80 -1.93
N PRO A 57 1.70 -1.84 -2.57
CA PRO A 57 1.57 -1.86 -4.03
C PRO A 57 0.43 -0.93 -4.45
N VAL A 58 0.67 -0.11 -5.47
CA VAL A 58 -0.35 0.78 -6.02
C VAL A 58 -0.55 0.42 -7.48
N GLU A 59 -1.77 0.06 -7.83
CA GLU A 59 -2.15 -0.21 -9.22
C GLU A 59 -2.60 1.09 -9.88
N VAL A 60 -2.00 1.39 -11.03
CA VAL A 60 -2.36 2.60 -11.79
C VAL A 60 -3.05 2.17 -13.07
N LYS A 61 -4.29 2.59 -13.25
CA LYS A 61 -5.07 2.32 -14.45
C LYS A 61 -5.84 3.57 -14.81
N ASP A 62 -5.62 4.08 -16.01
CA ASP A 62 -6.16 5.36 -16.46
C ASP A 62 -5.72 6.47 -15.50
N LYS A 63 -6.63 7.23 -14.93
CA LYS A 63 -6.30 8.28 -13.97
C LYS A 63 -6.55 7.87 -12.53
N ILE A 64 -6.70 6.56 -12.27
CA ILE A 64 -6.96 6.03 -10.92
C ILE A 64 -5.72 5.32 -10.42
N ALA A 65 -5.30 5.66 -9.20
CA ALA A 65 -4.27 4.96 -8.45
C ALA A 65 -4.95 4.27 -7.26
N LEU A 66 -4.84 2.96 -7.17
CA LEU A 66 -5.56 2.16 -6.18
C LEU A 66 -4.61 1.40 -5.26
N ILE A 67 -4.74 1.64 -3.96
CA ILE A 67 -4.14 0.84 -2.90
C ILE A 67 -5.14 -0.25 -2.54
N ASN A 68 -4.74 -1.52 -2.67
CA ASN A 68 -5.65 -2.62 -2.34
C ASN A 68 -5.07 -3.51 -1.24
N ASN A 69 -4.03 -4.28 -1.53
CA ASN A 69 -3.34 -5.10 -0.54
C ASN A 69 -2.06 -4.40 -0.10
N TYR A 70 -1.71 -4.51 1.18
CA TYR A 70 -0.45 -3.99 1.69
C TYR A 70 -0.01 -4.81 2.90
N TYR A 71 1.26 -4.69 3.27
CA TYR A 71 1.85 -5.43 4.38
C TYR A 71 2.66 -4.51 5.27
N LEU A 72 2.51 -4.70 6.58
CA LEU A 72 3.26 -3.96 7.59
C LEU A 72 3.76 -4.96 8.63
N SER A 73 5.06 -5.06 8.82
CA SER A 73 5.63 -5.90 9.87
C SER A 73 5.07 -5.44 11.23
N GLY A 74 4.51 -6.38 11.99
CA GLY A 74 3.90 -6.08 13.28
C GLY A 74 2.66 -5.20 13.21
N ASP A 75 2.04 -5.08 12.05
CA ASP A 75 0.87 -4.21 11.84
C ASP A 75 1.13 -2.75 12.29
N ASP A 76 2.34 -2.27 12.05
CA ASP A 76 2.86 -1.00 12.56
C ASP A 76 2.20 0.19 11.85
N THR A 77 1.39 0.95 12.59
CA THR A 77 0.67 2.11 12.04
C THR A 77 1.58 3.31 11.76
N PHE A 78 2.71 3.45 12.46
CA PHE A 78 3.69 4.48 12.14
C PHE A 78 4.34 4.20 10.79
N LEU A 79 4.62 2.94 10.52
CA LEU A 79 5.16 2.50 9.24
C LEU A 79 4.14 2.75 8.12
N LEU A 80 2.88 2.38 8.34
CA LEU A 80 1.81 2.66 7.39
C LEU A 80 1.74 4.14 7.06
N ASN A 81 1.77 5.00 8.08
CA ASN A 81 1.72 6.44 7.89
C ASN A 81 2.89 6.91 7.02
N ALA A 82 4.10 6.44 7.30
CA ALA A 82 5.29 6.85 6.56
C ALA A 82 5.22 6.46 5.09
N ILE A 83 4.82 5.22 4.79
CA ILE A 83 4.71 4.74 3.41
C ILE A 83 3.56 5.46 2.70
N LEU A 84 2.42 5.64 3.38
CA LEU A 84 1.25 6.29 2.80
C LEU A 84 1.55 7.72 2.38
N GLN A 85 2.34 8.46 3.17
CA GLN A 85 2.74 9.81 2.80
C GLN A 85 3.51 9.83 1.48
N GLU A 86 4.39 8.85 1.24
CA GLU A 86 5.11 8.75 -0.02
C GLU A 86 4.18 8.42 -1.20
N VAL A 87 3.17 7.60 -0.96
CA VAL A 87 2.14 7.31 -1.98
C VAL A 87 1.39 8.61 -2.34
N ILE A 88 1.01 9.40 -1.34
CA ILE A 88 0.30 10.66 -1.55
C ILE A 88 1.15 11.65 -2.34
N ILE A 89 2.42 11.77 -2.01
CA ILE A 89 3.33 12.66 -2.74
C ILE A 89 3.38 12.27 -4.22
N SER A 90 3.39 10.98 -4.51
CA SER A 90 3.50 10.47 -5.89
C SER A 90 2.20 10.58 -6.69
N PHE A 91 1.03 10.41 -6.04
CA PHE A 91 -0.24 10.25 -6.76
C PHE A 91 -1.34 11.23 -6.35
N GLY A 92 -1.19 11.93 -5.23
CA GLY A 92 -2.30 12.67 -4.62
C GLY A 92 -2.86 13.82 -5.43
N GLN A 93 -2.07 14.42 -6.32
CA GLN A 93 -2.50 15.62 -7.06
C GLN A 93 -3.02 15.31 -8.47
N GLU A 94 -2.39 14.35 -9.16
CA GLU A 94 -2.69 14.09 -10.57
C GLU A 94 -3.62 12.90 -10.80
N TYR A 95 -3.77 12.04 -9.80
CA TYR A 95 -4.57 10.83 -9.92
C TYR A 95 -5.73 10.86 -8.93
N LYS A 96 -6.79 10.13 -9.27
CA LYS A 96 -7.81 9.80 -8.29
C LYS A 96 -7.23 8.68 -7.42
N LEU A 97 -6.72 9.05 -6.25
CA LEU A 97 -6.07 8.10 -5.34
C LEU A 97 -7.12 7.48 -4.41
N GLN A 98 -7.27 6.17 -4.51
CA GLN A 98 -8.24 5.41 -3.73
C GLN A 98 -7.57 4.28 -2.97
N SER A 99 -8.22 3.81 -1.92
CA SER A 99 -7.75 2.66 -1.16
C SER A 99 -8.91 1.76 -0.76
N VAL A 100 -8.64 0.45 -0.68
CA VAL A 100 -9.47 -0.51 0.02
C VAL A 100 -8.68 -0.87 1.27
N THR A 101 -9.12 -0.36 2.39
CA THR A 101 -8.36 -0.29 3.64
C THR A 101 -8.99 -1.19 4.68
N HIS A 102 -8.18 -1.89 5.48
CA HIS A 102 -8.69 -2.60 6.66
C HIS A 102 -9.37 -1.60 7.60
N THR A 103 -10.50 -2.00 8.18
CA THR A 103 -11.29 -1.12 9.05
C THR A 103 -10.45 -0.55 10.20
N HIS A 104 -9.55 -1.35 10.79
CA HIS A 104 -8.72 -0.87 11.90
C HIS A 104 -7.63 0.13 11.49
N HIS A 105 -7.36 0.28 10.19
CA HIS A 105 -6.45 1.30 9.67
C HIS A 105 -7.14 2.59 9.25
N LEU A 106 -8.47 2.64 9.36
CA LEU A 106 -9.26 3.81 8.99
C LEU A 106 -8.71 5.13 9.56
N PRO A 107 -8.35 5.21 10.87
CA PRO A 107 -7.85 6.46 11.42
C PRO A 107 -6.58 6.97 10.73
N VAL A 108 -5.66 6.08 10.35
CA VAL A 108 -4.41 6.48 9.68
C VAL A 108 -4.71 7.13 8.33
N PHE A 109 -5.61 6.52 7.56
CA PHE A 109 -5.99 7.06 6.25
C PHE A 109 -6.74 8.39 6.41
N GLN A 110 -7.65 8.50 7.38
CA GLN A 110 -8.38 9.75 7.63
C GLN A 110 -7.44 10.88 8.03
N GLU A 111 -6.46 10.61 8.88
CA GLU A 111 -5.46 11.60 9.30
C GLU A 111 -4.62 12.08 8.12
N ASN A 112 -4.50 11.29 7.08
CA ASN A 112 -3.76 11.63 5.86
C ASN A 112 -4.65 12.19 4.75
N GLY A 113 -5.89 12.54 5.05
CA GLY A 113 -6.77 13.25 4.12
C GLY A 113 -7.64 12.36 3.24
N PHE A 114 -7.83 11.10 3.61
CA PHE A 114 -8.75 10.21 2.91
C PHE A 114 -10.15 10.28 3.51
N ASP A 115 -11.16 10.30 2.65
CA ASP A 115 -12.57 10.26 3.03
C ASP A 115 -13.17 8.90 2.72
N VAL A 116 -14.11 8.45 3.56
CA VAL A 116 -14.83 7.19 3.36
C VAL A 116 -15.80 7.33 2.19
N ILE A 117 -15.73 6.38 1.24
CA ILE A 117 -16.70 6.29 0.13
C ILE A 117 -17.70 5.18 0.39
N ARG A 118 -17.24 4.04 0.89
CA ARG A 118 -18.07 2.87 1.12
C ARG A 118 -17.51 2.02 2.24
N THR A 119 -18.38 1.46 3.07
CA THR A 119 -17.99 0.62 4.21
C THR A 119 -18.50 -0.81 4.00
N TRP A 120 -17.61 -1.77 4.19
CA TRP A 120 -17.93 -3.20 4.28
C TRP A 120 -17.58 -3.68 5.69
N LYS A 121 -17.83 -4.96 5.95
CA LYS A 121 -17.59 -5.52 7.28
C LYS A 121 -16.13 -5.41 7.74
N LEU A 122 -15.18 -5.76 6.87
CA LEU A 122 -13.75 -5.81 7.21
C LEU A 122 -12.93 -4.72 6.53
N TYR A 123 -13.50 -4.03 5.55
CA TYR A 123 -12.79 -3.07 4.72
C TYR A 123 -13.59 -1.80 4.54
N VAL A 124 -12.87 -0.74 4.25
CA VAL A 124 -13.44 0.57 3.92
C VAL A 124 -12.82 1.04 2.61
N LYS A 125 -13.64 1.44 1.64
CA LYS A 125 -13.14 2.10 0.45
C LYS A 125 -13.04 3.59 0.74
N MET A 126 -11.89 4.17 0.41
CA MET A 126 -11.58 5.56 0.71
C MET A 126 -10.98 6.25 -0.50
N GLU A 127 -11.09 7.58 -0.52
CA GLU A 127 -10.51 8.39 -1.57
C GLU A 127 -9.79 9.59 -0.96
N TYR A 128 -8.58 9.85 -1.46
CA TYR A 128 -7.79 10.99 -1.02
C TYR A 128 -8.42 12.29 -1.51
N ARG A 129 -8.59 13.25 -0.60
CA ARG A 129 -9.12 14.58 -0.91
C ARG A 129 -7.99 15.46 -1.42
N ARG A 130 -8.01 15.77 -2.71
CA ARG A 130 -7.01 16.64 -3.32
C ARG A 130 -7.05 18.03 -2.68
N LYS A 131 -5.88 18.61 -2.55
CA LYS A 131 -5.75 19.99 -2.06
C LYS A 131 -5.76 21.00 -3.20
#